data_e856c9cf7375c263c760526a897b1a1c
#
_entry.id   e856c9cf7375c263c760526a897b1a1c
#
_cell.length_a   1.000
_cell.length_b   1.000
_cell.length_c   1.000
_cell.angle_alpha   90.00
_cell.angle_beta   90.00
_cell.angle_gamma   90.00
#
_symmetry.space_group_name_H-M   'P 1'
#
loop_
_entity.id
_entity.type
_entity.pdbx_description
1 polymer ?
#
loop_
_entity_poly.entity_id
_entity_poly.type
_entity_poly.pdbx_seq_one_letter_code
_entity_poly.pdbx_strand_id
1 'polypeptide(L)'
;MEFQRVTEIRSRDGHMVPAYLWVPAGTRAAVAVVHGYGGCKEQMLGLAARIAERGLAACAMDLRGHGEHPAPLGPGLLWDLEATIVWLRRFGRVGAAGHSLGGRLALMSSADVVAALSPALTDRPSEEGRTMLVRVGGTSVRSPAPDTILDILRALPPTPVVDRPTLLVHGAGDIPPLIRGLRDFAAALPRAEVRQITRSQHQPGAFPPGILGYLHAWLNHIDLKANDEVYVEAPGWLAGQLLEAPTGKVDRAGP
;
A
#
# COMPACT_ATOMS: atom_id res chain seq x y z
N MET A 1 2.16 -24.28 -1.61
CA MET A 1 1.85 -22.95 -1.04
C MET A 1 1.15 -23.18 0.28
N GLU A 2 1.71 -22.68 1.36
CA GLU A 2 1.13 -22.72 2.70
C GLU A 2 0.41 -21.39 2.99
N PHE A 3 -0.73 -21.45 3.68
CA PHE A 3 -1.48 -20.29 4.14
C PHE A 3 -1.67 -20.37 5.65
N GLN A 4 -1.36 -19.31 6.37
CA GLN A 4 -1.48 -19.29 7.82
C GLN A 4 -1.90 -17.91 8.37
N ARG A 5 -2.59 -17.92 9.50
CA ARG A 5 -2.82 -16.73 10.32
C ARG A 5 -1.56 -16.45 11.16
N VAL A 6 -1.12 -15.21 11.16
CA VAL A 6 0.05 -14.75 11.92
C VAL A 6 -0.40 -13.88 13.07
N THR A 7 0.06 -14.20 14.29
CA THR A 7 -0.29 -13.49 15.53
C THR A 7 0.94 -13.08 16.35
N GLU A 8 2.15 -13.26 15.80
CA GLU A 8 3.41 -13.07 16.51
C GLU A 8 4.16 -11.79 16.11
N ILE A 9 3.66 -11.03 15.12
CA ILE A 9 4.25 -9.76 14.72
C ILE A 9 3.96 -8.74 15.82
N ARG A 10 5.00 -8.15 16.39
CA ARG A 10 4.87 -7.19 17.49
C ARG A 10 5.36 -5.82 17.05
N SER A 11 4.46 -4.85 17.08
CA SER A 11 4.76 -3.43 16.83
C SER A 11 5.66 -2.84 17.93
N ARG A 12 6.31 -1.72 17.61
CA ARG A 12 7.26 -1.05 18.51
C ARG A 12 6.69 -0.72 19.90
N ASP A 13 5.41 -0.43 19.97
CA ASP A 13 4.68 -0.12 21.21
C ASP A 13 4.08 -1.35 21.90
N GLY A 14 4.44 -2.56 21.44
CA GLY A 14 4.05 -3.82 22.04
C GLY A 14 2.73 -4.41 21.53
N HIS A 15 1.95 -3.70 20.73
CA HIS A 15 0.73 -4.24 20.13
C HIS A 15 1.03 -5.32 19.10
N MET A 16 0.17 -6.34 19.06
CA MET A 16 0.24 -7.39 18.04
C MET A 16 -0.35 -6.89 16.73
N VAL A 17 0.30 -7.21 15.61
CA VAL A 17 -0.16 -6.90 14.27
C VAL A 17 -0.76 -8.16 13.64
N PRO A 18 -2.09 -8.28 13.54
CA PRO A 18 -2.74 -9.43 12.92
C PRO A 18 -2.46 -9.47 11.43
N ALA A 19 -2.13 -10.66 10.90
CA ALA A 19 -1.84 -10.81 9.50
C ALA A 19 -2.20 -12.21 8.98
N TYR A 20 -2.31 -12.31 7.65
CA TYR A 20 -2.35 -13.56 6.91
C TYR A 20 -1.10 -13.68 6.05
N LEU A 21 -0.50 -14.86 6.01
CA LEU A 21 0.72 -15.13 5.27
C LEU A 21 0.53 -16.28 4.29
N TRP A 22 0.96 -16.07 3.06
CA TRP A 22 1.18 -17.12 2.06
C TRP A 22 2.66 -17.38 1.91
N VAL A 23 3.07 -18.64 1.95
CA VAL A 23 4.47 -19.05 1.79
C VAL A 23 4.57 -20.07 0.66
N PRO A 24 5.04 -19.67 -0.53
CA PRO A 24 5.40 -20.63 -1.58
C PRO A 24 6.61 -21.48 -1.18
N ALA A 25 6.73 -22.68 -1.72
CA ALA A 25 7.92 -23.50 -1.54
C ALA A 25 9.15 -22.80 -2.13
N GLY A 26 10.29 -22.83 -1.42
CA GLY A 26 11.55 -22.24 -1.89
C GLY A 26 11.58 -20.71 -1.89
N THR A 27 10.68 -20.06 -1.16
CA THR A 27 10.63 -18.60 -1.00
C THR A 27 11.97 -18.03 -0.52
N ARG A 28 12.44 -16.95 -1.19
CA ARG A 28 13.69 -16.24 -0.86
C ARG A 28 13.51 -14.73 -0.71
N ALA A 29 12.28 -14.24 -0.79
CA ALA A 29 11.92 -12.84 -0.59
C ALA A 29 10.45 -12.74 -0.18
N ALA A 30 10.05 -11.62 0.41
CA ALA A 30 8.70 -11.43 0.92
C ALA A 30 8.14 -10.05 0.58
N VAL A 31 6.82 -9.91 0.70
CA VAL A 31 6.11 -8.63 0.53
C VAL A 31 5.12 -8.43 1.68
N ALA A 32 5.22 -7.29 2.36
CA ALA A 32 4.17 -6.79 3.25
C ALA A 32 3.07 -6.14 2.40
N VAL A 33 1.82 -6.56 2.57
CA VAL A 33 0.66 -6.09 1.80
C VAL A 33 -0.26 -5.31 2.72
N VAL A 34 -0.49 -4.02 2.41
CA VAL A 34 -1.10 -3.06 3.33
C VAL A 34 -2.34 -2.42 2.73
N HIS A 35 -3.45 -2.49 3.45
CA HIS A 35 -4.73 -1.90 3.05
C HIS A 35 -4.75 -0.37 3.19
N GLY A 36 -5.73 0.28 2.56
CA GLY A 36 -6.04 1.69 2.73
C GLY A 36 -6.86 1.98 4.00
N TYR A 37 -7.10 3.27 4.27
CA TYR A 37 -7.95 3.71 5.38
C TYR A 37 -9.37 3.16 5.24
N GLY A 38 -9.91 2.62 6.32
CA GLY A 38 -11.22 1.94 6.35
C GLY A 38 -11.22 0.51 5.79
N GLY A 39 -10.05 0.01 5.36
CA GLY A 39 -9.86 -1.36 4.89
C GLY A 39 -9.44 -2.34 5.99
N CYS A 40 -9.10 -3.56 5.58
CA CYS A 40 -8.55 -4.60 6.43
C CYS A 40 -7.71 -5.59 5.59
N LYS A 41 -6.96 -6.47 6.25
CA LYS A 41 -6.13 -7.49 5.60
C LYS A 41 -6.92 -8.41 4.65
N GLU A 42 -8.19 -8.69 4.97
CA GLU A 42 -9.06 -9.53 4.14
C GLU A 42 -9.27 -8.95 2.73
N GLN A 43 -9.35 -7.64 2.61
CA GLN A 43 -9.51 -6.96 1.32
C GLN A 43 -8.25 -7.02 0.44
N MET A 44 -7.10 -7.37 1.03
CA MET A 44 -5.82 -7.49 0.33
C MET A 44 -5.46 -8.93 -0.02
N LEU A 45 -6.31 -9.92 0.31
CA LEU A 45 -6.04 -11.34 0.09
C LEU A 45 -5.81 -11.67 -1.38
N GLY A 46 -6.60 -11.08 -2.29
CA GLY A 46 -6.45 -11.29 -3.73
C GLY A 46 -5.07 -10.87 -4.23
N LEU A 47 -4.64 -9.67 -3.88
CA LEU A 47 -3.31 -9.17 -4.25
C LEU A 47 -2.19 -10.03 -3.62
N ALA A 48 -2.32 -10.36 -2.33
CA ALA A 48 -1.33 -11.19 -1.63
C ALA A 48 -1.22 -12.60 -2.25
N ALA A 49 -2.33 -13.23 -2.63
CA ALA A 49 -2.33 -14.51 -3.32
C ALA A 49 -1.59 -14.43 -4.68
N ARG A 50 -1.85 -13.38 -5.48
CA ARG A 50 -1.16 -13.17 -6.77
C ARG A 50 0.34 -12.90 -6.61
N ILE A 51 0.75 -12.22 -5.54
CA ILE A 51 2.16 -12.05 -5.18
C ILE A 51 2.77 -13.42 -4.83
N ALA A 52 2.06 -14.23 -4.06
CA ALA A 52 2.53 -15.56 -3.67
C ALA A 52 2.65 -16.53 -4.87
N GLU A 53 1.77 -16.46 -5.86
CA GLU A 53 1.86 -17.19 -7.12
C GLU A 53 3.14 -16.87 -7.91
N ARG A 54 3.79 -15.72 -7.65
CA ARG A 54 5.09 -15.33 -8.22
C ARG A 54 6.30 -15.81 -7.41
N GLY A 55 6.09 -16.66 -6.39
CA GLY A 55 7.17 -17.24 -5.57
C GLY A 55 7.64 -16.37 -4.40
N LEU A 56 6.94 -15.29 -4.08
CA LEU A 56 7.22 -14.42 -2.94
C LEU A 56 6.35 -14.79 -1.73
N ALA A 57 6.88 -14.79 -0.51
CA ALA A 57 6.01 -14.81 0.66
C ALA A 57 5.20 -13.51 0.70
N ALA A 58 3.90 -13.59 0.93
CA ALA A 58 3.01 -12.42 0.93
C ALA A 58 2.24 -12.33 2.24
N CYS A 59 2.42 -11.22 2.98
CA CYS A 59 1.83 -10.99 4.29
C CYS A 59 0.85 -9.83 4.25
N ALA A 60 -0.46 -10.12 4.21
CA ALA A 60 -1.51 -9.13 4.33
C ALA A 60 -1.76 -8.82 5.81
N MET A 61 -1.62 -7.55 6.22
CA MET A 61 -1.66 -7.13 7.62
C MET A 61 -2.77 -6.12 7.91
N ASP A 62 -3.24 -6.08 9.16
CA ASP A 62 -4.11 -5.02 9.66
C ASP A 62 -3.29 -3.88 10.29
N LEU A 63 -3.57 -2.66 9.87
CA LEU A 63 -3.12 -1.44 10.55
C LEU A 63 -3.94 -1.19 11.82
N ARG A 64 -3.37 -0.52 12.81
CA ARG A 64 -4.11 -0.10 14.01
C ARG A 64 -5.39 0.66 13.68
N GLY A 65 -6.41 0.45 14.46
CA GLY A 65 -7.76 0.96 14.21
C GLY A 65 -8.58 0.14 13.23
N HIS A 66 -7.99 -0.82 12.50
CA HIS A 66 -8.62 -1.58 11.43
C HIS A 66 -8.63 -3.08 11.72
N GLY A 67 -9.54 -3.80 11.07
CA GLY A 67 -9.64 -5.25 11.14
C GLY A 67 -9.58 -5.78 12.58
N GLU A 68 -8.70 -6.73 12.84
CA GLU A 68 -8.50 -7.35 14.15
C GLU A 68 -7.38 -6.69 14.98
N HIS A 69 -6.74 -5.60 14.52
CA HIS A 69 -5.67 -4.96 15.28
C HIS A 69 -6.18 -4.43 16.62
N PRO A 70 -5.56 -4.77 17.79
CA PRO A 70 -6.12 -4.45 19.10
C PRO A 70 -6.12 -2.95 19.45
N ALA A 71 -5.15 -2.19 18.95
CA ALA A 71 -5.07 -0.75 19.23
C ALA A 71 -6.06 0.06 18.36
N PRO A 72 -6.58 1.17 18.88
CA PRO A 72 -7.35 2.13 18.09
C PRO A 72 -6.46 2.85 17.07
N LEU A 73 -7.07 3.55 16.12
CA LEU A 73 -6.36 4.42 15.18
C LEU A 73 -5.49 5.43 15.93
N GLY A 74 -4.24 5.56 15.51
CA GLY A 74 -3.27 6.44 16.16
C GLY A 74 -1.98 6.60 15.34
N PRO A 75 -0.99 7.35 15.84
CA PRO A 75 0.21 7.73 15.08
C PRO A 75 1.16 6.57 14.74
N GLY A 76 1.01 5.42 15.35
CA GLY A 76 1.89 4.25 15.16
C GLY A 76 1.63 3.40 13.92
N LEU A 77 0.87 3.88 12.93
CA LEU A 77 0.56 3.16 11.68
C LEU A 77 1.82 2.64 10.98
N LEU A 78 2.86 3.48 10.88
CA LEU A 78 4.12 3.09 10.26
C LEU A 78 4.87 2.03 11.10
N TRP A 79 4.73 2.05 12.43
CA TRP A 79 5.36 1.05 13.29
C TRP A 79 4.80 -0.36 13.06
N ASP A 80 3.49 -0.46 12.76
CA ASP A 80 2.84 -1.73 12.45
C ASP A 80 3.40 -2.33 11.15
N LEU A 81 3.57 -1.50 10.12
CA LEU A 81 4.18 -1.91 8.86
C LEU A 81 5.66 -2.26 9.02
N GLU A 82 6.43 -1.44 9.73
CA GLU A 82 7.86 -1.71 9.98
C GLU A 82 8.06 -3.01 10.75
N ALA A 83 7.24 -3.29 11.76
CA ALA A 83 7.28 -4.56 12.47
C ALA A 83 7.04 -5.75 11.55
N THR A 84 6.09 -5.61 10.61
CA THR A 84 5.78 -6.65 9.61
C THR A 84 6.97 -6.83 8.65
N ILE A 85 7.59 -5.75 8.17
CA ILE A 85 8.76 -5.80 7.30
C ILE A 85 9.93 -6.49 8.02
N VAL A 86 10.24 -6.08 9.25
CA VAL A 86 11.31 -6.68 10.06
C VAL A 86 11.05 -8.18 10.26
N TRP A 87 9.82 -8.56 10.59
CA TRP A 87 9.45 -9.96 10.77
C TRP A 87 9.59 -10.78 9.47
N LEU A 88 9.31 -10.18 8.31
CA LEU A 88 9.45 -10.82 7.01
C LEU A 88 10.91 -10.95 6.52
N ARG A 89 11.86 -10.20 7.11
CA ARG A 89 13.29 -10.28 6.76
C ARG A 89 13.87 -11.70 6.87
N ARG A 90 13.24 -12.60 7.63
CA ARG A 90 13.59 -14.02 7.68
C ARG A 90 13.50 -14.75 6.32
N PHE A 91 12.74 -14.20 5.37
CA PHE A 91 12.64 -14.73 4.00
C PHE A 91 13.66 -14.07 3.03
N GLY A 92 14.47 -13.11 3.49
CA GLY A 92 15.42 -12.36 2.67
C GLY A 92 15.00 -10.93 2.40
N ARG A 93 15.10 -10.47 1.14
CA ARG A 93 14.67 -9.11 0.74
C ARG A 93 13.16 -8.94 0.93
N VAL A 94 12.75 -7.74 1.33
CA VAL A 94 11.34 -7.47 1.63
C VAL A 94 10.85 -6.27 0.83
N GLY A 95 9.80 -6.50 0.05
CA GLY A 95 9.01 -5.44 -0.57
C GLY A 95 7.83 -5.01 0.29
N ALA A 96 7.23 -3.87 -0.05
CA ALA A 96 5.93 -3.45 0.47
C ALA A 96 4.99 -3.11 -0.69
N ALA A 97 3.77 -3.62 -0.64
CA ALA A 97 2.69 -3.29 -1.57
C ALA A 97 1.54 -2.68 -0.77
N GLY A 98 1.10 -1.45 -1.09
CA GLY A 98 0.08 -0.79 -0.31
C GLY A 98 -0.88 0.03 -1.14
N HIS A 99 -2.14 0.11 -0.70
CA HIS A 99 -3.19 0.90 -1.32
C HIS A 99 -3.47 2.17 -0.52
N SER A 100 -3.63 3.31 -1.17
CA SER A 100 -4.06 4.58 -0.55
C SER A 100 -3.16 4.98 0.64
N LEU A 101 -3.69 5.01 1.87
CA LEU A 101 -2.91 5.23 3.10
C LEU A 101 -1.78 4.19 3.24
N GLY A 102 -2.07 2.91 3.00
CA GLY A 102 -1.06 1.85 3.00
C GLY A 102 0.01 2.06 1.94
N GLY A 103 -0.33 2.63 0.78
CA GLY A 103 0.62 3.02 -0.27
C GLY A 103 1.57 4.13 0.19
N ARG A 104 1.05 5.16 0.89
CA ARG A 104 1.89 6.20 1.50
C ARG A 104 2.82 5.63 2.57
N LEU A 105 2.31 4.75 3.45
CA LEU A 105 3.13 4.09 4.47
C LEU A 105 4.21 3.20 3.85
N ALA A 106 3.90 2.47 2.78
CA ALA A 106 4.87 1.67 2.04
C ALA A 106 6.02 2.53 1.48
N LEU A 107 5.69 3.71 0.91
CA LEU A 107 6.70 4.67 0.45
C LEU A 107 7.57 5.25 1.58
N MET A 108 7.06 5.31 2.80
CA MET A 108 7.78 5.78 3.99
C MET A 108 8.57 4.68 4.70
N SER A 109 8.33 3.41 4.37
CA SER A 109 8.88 2.25 5.07
C SER A 109 10.32 1.92 4.69
N SER A 110 10.94 1.00 5.46
CA SER A 110 12.27 0.44 5.23
C SER A 110 12.30 -0.71 4.20
N ALA A 111 11.21 -0.93 3.44
CA ALA A 111 11.16 -1.96 2.41
C ALA A 111 12.20 -1.72 1.30
N ASP A 112 12.78 -2.80 0.75
CA ASP A 112 13.80 -2.72 -0.31
C ASP A 112 13.20 -2.34 -1.67
N VAL A 113 11.90 -2.63 -1.87
CA VAL A 113 11.13 -2.41 -3.10
C VAL A 113 9.72 -2.00 -2.73
N VAL A 114 9.11 -1.06 -3.45
CA VAL A 114 7.75 -0.60 -3.13
C VAL A 114 6.85 -0.60 -4.34
N ALA A 115 5.64 -1.14 -4.19
CA ALA A 115 4.52 -0.96 -5.12
C ALA A 115 3.40 -0.18 -4.41
N ALA A 116 3.23 1.08 -4.74
CA ALA A 116 2.23 1.95 -4.13
C ALA A 116 1.03 2.16 -5.07
N LEU A 117 -0.12 1.65 -4.67
CA LEU A 117 -1.39 1.69 -5.41
C LEU A 117 -2.16 2.92 -4.96
N SER A 118 -2.23 3.93 -5.82
CA SER A 118 -2.90 5.21 -5.54
C SER A 118 -2.57 5.81 -4.16
N PRO A 119 -1.28 6.02 -3.85
CA PRO A 119 -0.86 6.43 -2.51
C PRO A 119 -1.46 7.78 -2.13
N ALA A 120 -1.90 7.91 -0.86
CA ALA A 120 -2.46 9.13 -0.29
C ALA A 120 -1.36 10.16 0.02
N LEU A 121 -0.79 10.77 -1.03
CA LEU A 121 0.35 11.69 -0.92
C LEU A 121 -0.02 13.12 -0.50
N THR A 122 -1.32 13.42 -0.31
CA THR A 122 -1.77 14.72 0.19
C THR A 122 -2.05 14.67 1.69
N ASP A 123 -1.61 15.69 2.40
CA ASP A 123 -1.97 15.99 3.80
C ASP A 123 -3.21 16.89 3.92
N ARG A 124 -3.66 17.45 2.77
CA ARG A 124 -4.80 18.37 2.68
C ARG A 124 -5.81 17.85 1.66
N PRO A 125 -6.65 16.87 2.05
CA PRO A 125 -7.73 16.42 1.19
C PRO A 125 -8.73 17.56 0.91
N SER A 126 -9.41 17.51 -0.26
CA SER A 126 -10.52 18.41 -0.56
C SER A 126 -11.65 18.28 0.48
N GLU A 127 -12.62 19.18 0.44
CA GLU A 127 -13.76 19.14 1.37
C GLU A 127 -14.54 17.84 1.24
N GLU A 128 -14.80 17.39 0.01
CA GLU A 128 -15.44 16.09 -0.27
C GLU A 128 -14.59 14.93 0.28
N GLY A 129 -13.26 15.00 0.08
CA GLY A 129 -12.33 14.01 0.60
C GLY A 129 -12.35 13.95 2.12
N ARG A 130 -12.38 15.09 2.80
CA ARG A 130 -12.51 15.17 4.26
C ARG A 130 -13.82 14.55 4.73
N THR A 131 -14.93 14.91 4.08
CA THR A 131 -16.26 14.36 4.40
C THR A 131 -16.28 12.84 4.27
N MET A 132 -15.71 12.29 3.20
CA MET A 132 -15.62 10.84 2.99
C MET A 132 -14.73 10.18 4.05
N LEU A 133 -13.57 10.73 4.35
CA LEU A 133 -12.65 10.19 5.37
C LEU A 133 -13.31 10.17 6.76
N VAL A 134 -13.99 11.24 7.16
CA VAL A 134 -14.71 11.31 8.44
C VAL A 134 -15.84 10.28 8.49
N ARG A 135 -16.59 10.12 7.39
CA ARG A 135 -17.66 9.12 7.31
C ARG A 135 -17.12 7.69 7.46
N VAL A 136 -16.03 7.36 6.78
CA VAL A 136 -15.35 6.05 6.89
C VAL A 136 -14.84 5.85 8.32
N GLY A 137 -14.27 6.89 8.94
CA GLY A 137 -13.80 6.87 10.32
C GLY A 137 -14.90 6.53 11.32
N GLY A 138 -16.13 7.02 11.08
CA GLY A 138 -17.28 6.75 11.94
C GLY A 138 -17.92 5.36 11.75
N THR A 139 -17.59 4.63 10.69
CA THR A 139 -18.28 3.37 10.33
C THR A 139 -17.38 2.14 10.29
N SER A 140 -16.12 2.30 9.89
CA SER A 140 -15.24 1.16 9.55
C SER A 140 -13.92 1.16 10.32
N VAL A 141 -13.66 2.17 11.13
CA VAL A 141 -12.39 2.33 11.85
C VAL A 141 -12.66 2.51 13.36
N ARG A 142 -11.93 1.77 14.18
CA ARG A 142 -11.93 2.01 15.63
C ARG A 142 -11.04 3.22 15.92
N SER A 143 -11.66 4.39 15.86
CA SER A 143 -11.02 5.69 15.99
C SER A 143 -11.48 6.40 17.26
N PRO A 144 -10.59 7.15 17.96
CA PRO A 144 -10.98 8.00 19.09
C PRO A 144 -12.04 9.05 18.70
N ALA A 145 -11.94 9.60 17.47
CA ALA A 145 -12.93 10.48 16.86
C ALA A 145 -13.00 10.20 15.36
N PRO A 146 -14.13 10.48 14.67
CA PRO A 146 -14.27 10.22 13.23
C PRO A 146 -13.25 10.98 12.35
N ASP A 147 -12.76 12.12 12.81
CA ASP A 147 -11.81 12.99 12.13
C ASP A 147 -10.34 12.76 12.51
N THR A 148 -10.05 11.82 13.41
CA THR A 148 -8.68 11.47 13.86
C THR A 148 -7.73 11.22 12.69
N ILE A 149 -8.22 10.66 11.57
CA ILE A 149 -7.41 10.44 10.37
C ILE A 149 -6.84 11.74 9.81
N LEU A 150 -7.58 12.85 9.89
CA LEU A 150 -7.13 14.15 9.37
C LEU A 150 -5.92 14.67 10.16
N ASP A 151 -5.91 14.44 11.48
CA ASP A 151 -4.79 14.82 12.33
C ASP A 151 -3.58 13.93 12.06
N ILE A 152 -3.80 12.63 11.87
CA ILE A 152 -2.75 11.69 11.50
C ILE A 152 -2.11 12.08 10.15
N LEU A 153 -2.93 12.37 9.11
CA LEU A 153 -2.40 12.75 7.80
C LEU A 153 -1.54 14.02 7.86
N ARG A 154 -1.92 15.00 8.69
CA ARG A 154 -1.14 16.22 8.93
C ARG A 154 0.14 15.96 9.72
N ALA A 155 0.09 15.03 10.68
CA ALA A 155 1.22 14.67 11.53
C ALA A 155 2.24 13.74 10.86
N LEU A 156 1.83 13.01 9.80
CA LEU A 156 2.76 12.19 9.03
C LEU A 156 3.83 13.07 8.38
N PRO A 157 5.11 12.73 8.52
CA PRO A 157 6.17 13.47 7.84
C PRO A 157 6.00 13.42 6.31
N PRO A 158 6.62 14.34 5.57
CA PRO A 158 6.68 14.25 4.12
C PRO A 158 7.20 12.88 3.67
N THR A 159 6.59 12.33 2.61
CA THR A 159 7.05 11.05 2.05
C THR A 159 8.48 11.24 1.50
N PRO A 160 9.46 10.45 1.97
CA PRO A 160 10.85 10.63 1.59
C PRO A 160 11.10 10.23 0.13
N VAL A 161 11.98 10.95 -0.54
CA VAL A 161 12.55 10.54 -1.83
C VAL A 161 13.69 9.56 -1.54
N VAL A 162 13.50 8.30 -1.90
CA VAL A 162 14.47 7.22 -1.63
C VAL A 162 14.89 6.58 -2.93
N ASP A 163 16.19 6.33 -3.10
CA ASP A 163 16.74 5.60 -4.26
C ASP A 163 16.52 4.09 -4.10
N ARG A 164 15.31 3.64 -4.40
CA ARG A 164 14.93 2.22 -4.46
C ARG A 164 13.92 1.99 -5.59
N PRO A 165 13.83 0.75 -6.12
CA PRO A 165 12.80 0.42 -7.10
C PRO A 165 11.41 0.73 -6.54
N THR A 166 10.67 1.58 -7.24
CA THR A 166 9.34 2.03 -6.83
C THR A 166 8.36 1.99 -7.99
N LEU A 167 7.32 1.19 -7.87
CA LEU A 167 6.18 1.17 -8.79
C LEU A 167 5.05 2.02 -8.19
N LEU A 168 4.60 3.00 -8.95
CA LEU A 168 3.46 3.84 -8.62
C LEU A 168 2.31 3.52 -9.58
N VAL A 169 1.18 3.11 -9.06
CA VAL A 169 0.01 2.71 -9.85
C VAL A 169 -1.17 3.63 -9.53
N HIS A 170 -1.89 4.10 -10.55
CA HIS A 170 -3.15 4.80 -10.37
C HIS A 170 -4.19 4.36 -11.40
N GLY A 171 -5.47 4.45 -11.08
CA GLY A 171 -6.55 4.27 -12.03
C GLY A 171 -6.76 5.50 -12.92
N ALA A 172 -7.25 5.31 -14.15
CA ALA A 172 -7.59 6.44 -15.03
C ALA A 172 -8.73 7.30 -14.44
N GLY A 173 -9.67 6.67 -13.72
CA GLY A 173 -10.82 7.34 -13.08
C GLY A 173 -10.63 7.62 -11.59
N ASP A 174 -9.41 7.58 -11.08
CA ASP A 174 -9.09 7.82 -9.67
C ASP A 174 -9.26 9.28 -9.25
N ILE A 175 -9.14 9.58 -7.97
CA ILE A 175 -9.28 10.90 -7.37
C ILE A 175 -8.22 11.85 -7.96
N PRO A 176 -8.61 12.91 -8.71
CA PRO A 176 -7.66 13.72 -9.47
C PRO A 176 -6.51 14.34 -8.66
N PRO A 177 -6.71 14.86 -7.43
CA PRO A 177 -5.60 15.30 -6.57
C PRO A 177 -4.59 14.21 -6.25
N LEU A 178 -5.01 12.95 -6.07
CA LEU A 178 -4.10 11.84 -5.81
C LEU A 178 -3.27 11.50 -7.04
N ILE A 179 -3.90 11.50 -8.24
CA ILE A 179 -3.17 11.28 -9.51
C ILE A 179 -2.10 12.36 -9.70
N ARG A 180 -2.44 13.64 -9.46
CA ARG A 180 -1.45 14.73 -9.57
C ARG A 180 -0.32 14.56 -8.58
N GLY A 181 -0.62 14.38 -7.29
CA GLY A 181 0.39 14.18 -6.25
C GLY A 181 1.30 12.97 -6.53
N LEU A 182 0.74 11.88 -7.07
CA LEU A 182 1.53 10.70 -7.47
C LEU A 182 2.51 11.05 -8.61
N ARG A 183 2.05 11.76 -9.64
CA ARG A 183 2.90 12.13 -10.79
C ARG A 183 4.00 13.12 -10.37
N ASP A 184 3.68 14.10 -9.55
CA ASP A 184 4.66 15.06 -9.02
C ASP A 184 5.71 14.35 -8.17
N PHE A 185 5.29 13.40 -7.33
CA PHE A 185 6.20 12.60 -6.52
C PHE A 185 7.07 11.65 -7.37
N ALA A 186 6.49 11.03 -8.41
CA ALA A 186 7.22 10.17 -9.33
C ALA A 186 8.37 10.89 -10.03
N ALA A 187 8.17 12.16 -10.40
CA ALA A 187 9.18 12.98 -11.06
C ALA A 187 10.41 13.25 -10.17
N ALA A 188 10.26 13.15 -8.85
CA ALA A 188 11.35 13.32 -7.88
C ALA A 188 12.09 12.01 -7.54
N LEU A 189 11.52 10.84 -7.87
CA LEU A 189 12.09 9.54 -7.54
C LEU A 189 13.07 9.05 -8.62
N PRO A 190 14.31 8.68 -8.27
CA PRO A 190 15.32 8.23 -9.24
C PRO A 190 14.95 6.94 -9.98
N ARG A 191 14.19 6.05 -9.33
CA ARG A 191 13.87 4.71 -9.82
C ARG A 191 12.37 4.42 -9.76
N ALA A 192 11.56 5.39 -10.18
CA ALA A 192 10.11 5.23 -10.25
C ALA A 192 9.66 4.73 -11.62
N GLU A 193 8.74 3.79 -11.59
CA GLU A 193 7.90 3.42 -12.72
C GLU A 193 6.46 3.80 -12.42
N VAL A 194 5.77 4.41 -13.38
CA VAL A 194 4.35 4.76 -13.25
C VAL A 194 3.52 3.90 -14.18
N ARG A 195 2.45 3.32 -13.65
CA ARG A 195 1.45 2.56 -14.43
C ARG A 195 0.07 3.18 -14.23
N GLN A 196 -0.59 3.47 -15.33
CA GLN A 196 -1.99 3.87 -15.33
C GLN A 196 -2.85 2.67 -15.68
N ILE A 197 -3.74 2.29 -14.77
CA ILE A 197 -4.72 1.23 -14.98
C ILE A 197 -5.91 1.80 -15.73
N THR A 198 -6.24 1.19 -16.86
CA THR A 198 -7.29 1.68 -17.77
C THR A 198 -8.62 0.96 -17.60
N ARG A 199 -8.59 -0.31 -17.17
CA ARG A 199 -9.80 -1.08 -16.87
C ARG A 199 -10.36 -0.67 -15.52
N SER A 200 -11.33 0.22 -15.53
CA SER A 200 -12.14 0.54 -14.35
C SER A 200 -13.36 -0.38 -14.30
N GLN A 201 -13.68 -0.92 -13.13
CA GLN A 201 -14.94 -1.63 -12.91
C GLN A 201 -16.13 -0.66 -12.97
N HIS A 202 -15.87 0.62 -12.67
CA HIS A 202 -16.83 1.71 -12.80
C HIS A 202 -16.45 2.56 -14.00
N GLN A 203 -17.18 2.38 -15.10
CA GLN A 203 -16.97 3.22 -16.29
C GLN A 203 -17.18 4.70 -15.93
N PRO A 204 -16.35 5.62 -16.46
CA PRO A 204 -16.60 7.04 -16.31
C PRO A 204 -17.91 7.38 -17.04
N GLY A 205 -19.02 7.29 -16.32
CA GLY A 205 -20.25 7.96 -16.72
C GLY A 205 -20.01 9.46 -16.59
N ALA A 206 -20.70 10.26 -17.39
CA ALA A 206 -20.73 11.71 -17.23
C ALA A 206 -21.43 12.04 -15.90
N PHE A 207 -20.72 11.90 -14.77
CA PHE A 207 -21.24 12.35 -13.49
C PHE A 207 -21.16 13.88 -13.43
N PRO A 208 -22.21 14.54 -12.96
CA PRO A 208 -22.17 15.98 -12.77
C PRO A 208 -21.02 16.36 -11.80
N PRO A 209 -20.42 17.55 -11.94
CA PRO A 209 -19.43 18.04 -11.00
C PRO A 209 -19.98 18.08 -9.57
N GLY A 210 -19.10 17.99 -8.58
CA GLY A 210 -19.45 17.99 -7.17
C GLY A 210 -19.37 16.61 -6.53
N ILE A 211 -20.18 16.39 -5.49
CA ILE A 211 -20.10 15.19 -4.63
C ILE A 211 -20.31 13.88 -5.40
N LEU A 212 -21.14 13.84 -6.42
CA LEU A 212 -21.39 12.63 -7.21
C LEU A 212 -20.17 12.27 -8.08
N GLY A 213 -19.52 13.26 -8.69
CA GLY A 213 -18.29 13.05 -9.43
C GLY A 213 -17.15 12.59 -8.51
N TYR A 214 -17.08 13.15 -7.31
CA TYR A 214 -16.11 12.72 -6.30
C TYR A 214 -16.39 11.29 -5.82
N LEU A 215 -17.65 10.92 -5.60
CA LEU A 215 -18.03 9.56 -5.20
C LEU A 215 -17.62 8.54 -6.27
N HIS A 216 -17.79 8.86 -7.54
CA HIS A 216 -17.34 7.99 -8.63
C HIS A 216 -15.82 7.78 -8.61
N ALA A 217 -15.05 8.87 -8.49
CA ALA A 217 -13.60 8.78 -8.38
C ALA A 217 -13.17 8.01 -7.12
N TRP A 218 -13.89 8.15 -6.01
CA TRP A 218 -13.68 7.40 -4.78
C TRP A 218 -13.93 5.91 -4.98
N LEU A 219 -14.98 5.49 -5.67
CA LEU A 219 -15.25 4.08 -5.98
C LEU A 219 -14.12 3.48 -6.82
N ASN A 220 -13.69 4.18 -7.88
CA ASN A 220 -12.54 3.74 -8.67
C ASN A 220 -11.25 3.64 -7.85
N HIS A 221 -11.06 4.57 -6.89
CA HIS A 221 -9.94 4.53 -5.98
C HIS A 221 -9.94 3.28 -5.10
N ILE A 222 -11.06 2.97 -4.44
CA ILE A 222 -11.13 1.82 -3.53
C ILE A 222 -11.08 0.48 -4.26
N ASP A 223 -11.53 0.41 -5.51
CA ASP A 223 -11.55 -0.83 -6.30
C ASP A 223 -10.20 -1.13 -6.96
N LEU A 224 -9.30 -0.16 -7.02
CA LEU A 224 -7.97 -0.34 -7.63
C LEU A 224 -7.21 -1.52 -7.03
N LYS A 225 -7.31 -1.75 -5.72
CA LYS A 225 -6.65 -2.85 -5.00
C LYS A 225 -7.12 -4.25 -5.39
N ALA A 226 -8.29 -4.35 -6.03
CA ALA A 226 -8.90 -5.60 -6.50
C ALA A 226 -9.01 -5.67 -8.03
N ASN A 227 -8.32 -4.77 -8.73
CA ASN A 227 -8.37 -4.69 -10.19
C ASN A 227 -7.48 -5.76 -10.84
N ASP A 228 -7.99 -6.41 -11.88
CA ASP A 228 -7.30 -7.50 -12.59
C ASP A 228 -5.96 -7.08 -13.20
N GLU A 229 -5.85 -5.84 -13.74
CA GLU A 229 -4.58 -5.32 -14.25
C GLU A 229 -3.56 -5.16 -13.12
N VAL A 230 -3.99 -4.65 -11.94
CA VAL A 230 -3.13 -4.55 -10.74
C VAL A 230 -2.66 -5.92 -10.29
N TYR A 231 -3.53 -6.95 -10.36
CA TYR A 231 -3.19 -8.32 -9.99
C TYR A 231 -2.15 -8.99 -10.91
N VAL A 232 -1.96 -8.45 -12.11
CA VAL A 232 -0.92 -8.90 -13.04
C VAL A 232 0.34 -8.05 -12.91
N GLU A 233 0.19 -6.73 -12.98
CA GLU A 233 1.30 -5.77 -13.06
C GLU A 233 2.13 -5.72 -11.77
N ALA A 234 1.51 -5.47 -10.62
CA ALA A 234 2.24 -5.27 -9.38
C ALA A 234 2.96 -6.55 -8.89
N PRO A 235 2.33 -7.75 -8.88
CA PRO A 235 3.02 -8.99 -8.50
C PRO A 235 4.17 -9.36 -9.44
N GLY A 236 3.98 -9.20 -10.75
CA GLY A 236 5.03 -9.47 -11.75
C GLY A 236 6.24 -8.56 -11.57
N TRP A 237 5.98 -7.26 -11.43
CA TRP A 237 7.03 -6.27 -11.20
C TRP A 237 7.79 -6.50 -9.88
N LEU A 238 7.07 -6.75 -8.77
CA LEU A 238 7.68 -7.06 -7.47
C LEU A 238 8.58 -8.30 -7.54
N ALA A 239 8.15 -9.36 -8.23
CA ALA A 239 8.93 -10.58 -8.39
C ALA A 239 10.22 -10.31 -9.17
N GLY A 240 10.16 -9.57 -10.26
CA GLY A 240 11.34 -9.14 -11.03
C GLY A 240 12.33 -8.38 -10.14
N GLN A 241 11.88 -7.41 -9.37
CA GLN A 241 12.75 -6.61 -8.51
C GLN A 241 13.34 -7.36 -7.31
N LEU A 242 12.61 -8.33 -6.75
CA LEU A 242 13.01 -9.03 -5.52
C LEU A 242 13.77 -10.33 -5.76
N LEU A 243 13.47 -11.06 -6.84
CA LEU A 243 14.03 -12.38 -7.12
C LEU A 243 15.23 -12.34 -8.07
N GLU A 244 15.31 -11.33 -8.94
CA GLU A 244 16.49 -11.12 -9.77
C GLU A 244 17.66 -10.65 -8.90
N ALA A 245 18.84 -11.22 -9.15
CA ALA A 245 20.07 -10.77 -8.49
C ALA A 245 20.27 -9.28 -8.86
N PRO A 246 20.73 -8.42 -7.92
CA PRO A 246 21.10 -7.07 -8.28
C PRO A 246 22.11 -7.17 -9.43
N THR A 247 21.76 -6.59 -10.60
CA THR A 247 22.67 -6.46 -11.72
C THR A 247 23.83 -5.58 -11.25
N GLY A 248 24.83 -6.23 -10.64
CA GLY A 248 26.08 -5.57 -10.27
C GLY A 248 26.69 -5.02 -11.54
N LYS A 249 26.81 -3.70 -11.65
CA LYS A 249 27.87 -3.13 -12.45
C LYS A 249 29.17 -3.64 -11.85
N VAL A 250 29.71 -4.69 -12.44
CA VAL A 250 31.11 -5.00 -12.27
C VAL A 250 31.84 -3.86 -12.98
N ASP A 251 32.24 -2.83 -12.24
CA ASP A 251 33.29 -1.94 -12.66
C ASP A 251 34.53 -2.84 -12.87
N ARG A 252 34.70 -3.30 -14.10
CA ARG A 252 35.99 -3.82 -14.54
C ARG A 252 36.95 -2.64 -14.54
N ALA A 253 37.56 -2.39 -13.39
CA ALA A 253 38.84 -1.73 -13.37
C ALA A 253 39.77 -2.65 -14.20
N GLY A 254 40.05 -2.24 -15.40
CA GLY A 254 41.08 -2.84 -16.25
C GLY A 254 42.46 -2.52 -15.67
N PRO A 255 43.47 -3.34 -16.02
CA PRO A 255 44.82 -3.24 -15.52
C PRO A 255 45.53 -1.95 -15.88
#